data_fa5e5619530d6850af8311961a92c976
#
_entry.id   fa5e5619530d6850af8311961a92c976
#
_cell.length_a   1.000
_cell.length_b   1.000
_cell.length_c   1.000
_cell.angle_alpha   90.00
_cell.angle_beta   90.00
_cell.angle_gamma   90.00
#
_symmetry.space_group_name_H-M   'P 1'
#
loop_
_entity.id
_entity.type
_entity.pdbx_description
1 polymer ?
#
loop_
_entity_poly.entity_id
_entity_poly.type
_entity_poly.pdbx_seq_one_letter_code
_entity_poly.pdbx_strand_id
1 'polypeptide(L)'
;GTGKTSVAKIFAKAMNCPNQKDGEPCNDCYICQAITEGSLEDVIEIDAASNNGVDEIRDIRDKSTYAPSLAKHKVYIIDEVHMLSTGAFNALLKTLEEPTENVVFILATTELHKIPATILSRVQRFEFKSIKTQDIIGHIEWILEQEGIDFEQEGVQIIARRAEGGMRDALSILDQALSLTQENRLTTDIAEEITGSISLGALDAYVAALIAHDAVAALDNLNLIFDSGKNMARFVTDLLQYLRDLIIVKTGGENHHASELFLENLNTPQDTLFAMIDIATKSLADIKNSLQPKIYTEMMTIQLAETSSHPAVAAIPDNLADELKGLRQEIDSLKQHLANGNGKPAATVRTSDIRPQKSKGYRADRNKVNAILEEAVDNPSLARSNLTKLQNAWGEIIESLAGADKALLAGSQPVAANESHAILAFESNFNAEQTMKRDNLNTMFGNILSNAAGFSPEILAISLEEWTKIRADFSARSRNGKAEAEEKEEESLIPEGFDFLAEKITIQED
;
A
#
# COMPACT_ATOMS: atom_id res chain seq x y z
N GLY A 1 -12.09 -13.73 6.23
CA GLY A 1 -12.63 -14.81 5.39
C GLY A 1 -14.02 -14.59 4.82
N THR A 2 -14.13 -14.33 3.48
CA THR A 2 -15.40 -14.06 2.78
C THR A 2 -16.02 -15.30 2.10
N GLY A 3 -15.51 -16.52 2.38
CA GLY A 3 -16.08 -17.78 1.88
C GLY A 3 -15.56 -18.25 0.52
N LYS A 4 -14.47 -17.68 -0.04
CA LYS A 4 -13.92 -18.09 -1.35
C LYS A 4 -13.68 -19.58 -1.48
N THR A 5 -12.90 -20.16 -0.58
CA THR A 5 -12.56 -21.59 -0.56
C THR A 5 -13.77 -22.45 -0.23
N SER A 6 -14.68 -21.98 0.66
CA SER A 6 -15.93 -22.69 0.98
C SER A 6 -16.83 -22.82 -0.25
N VAL A 7 -17.02 -21.73 -1.01
CA VAL A 7 -17.82 -21.76 -2.25
C VAL A 7 -17.13 -22.61 -3.32
N ALA A 8 -15.79 -22.60 -3.41
CA ALA A 8 -15.04 -23.48 -4.32
C ALA A 8 -15.34 -24.96 -4.01
N LYS A 9 -15.37 -25.35 -2.73
CA LYS A 9 -15.73 -26.72 -2.31
C LYS A 9 -17.19 -27.05 -2.61
N ILE A 10 -18.11 -26.13 -2.35
CA ILE A 10 -19.54 -26.31 -2.68
C ILE A 10 -19.71 -26.48 -4.19
N PHE A 11 -19.02 -25.69 -5.00
CA PHE A 11 -19.06 -25.80 -6.45
C PHE A 11 -18.48 -27.15 -6.92
N ALA A 12 -17.36 -27.60 -6.35
CA ALA A 12 -16.80 -28.92 -6.65
C ALA A 12 -17.77 -30.05 -6.28
N LYS A 13 -18.49 -29.93 -5.16
CA LYS A 13 -19.58 -30.87 -4.78
C LYS A 13 -20.73 -30.84 -5.79
N ALA A 14 -21.20 -29.65 -6.15
CA ALA A 14 -22.31 -29.48 -7.09
C ALA A 14 -22.01 -30.11 -8.44
N MET A 15 -20.79 -29.95 -8.97
CA MET A 15 -20.38 -30.58 -10.23
C MET A 15 -20.30 -32.11 -10.19
N ASN A 16 -19.96 -32.65 -9.03
CA ASN A 16 -19.65 -34.08 -8.87
C ASN A 16 -20.76 -34.88 -8.17
N CYS A 17 -21.76 -34.21 -7.58
CA CYS A 17 -22.83 -34.86 -6.84
C CYS A 17 -23.78 -35.65 -7.77
N PRO A 18 -23.94 -36.97 -7.61
CA PRO A 18 -24.88 -37.75 -8.42
C PRO A 18 -26.34 -37.42 -8.11
N ASN A 19 -26.63 -36.87 -6.94
CA ASN A 19 -27.97 -36.53 -6.44
C ASN A 19 -28.22 -35.01 -6.42
N GLN A 20 -27.54 -34.27 -7.28
CA GLN A 20 -27.69 -32.83 -7.40
C GLN A 20 -29.15 -32.46 -7.72
N LYS A 21 -29.68 -31.41 -7.09
CA LYS A 21 -30.97 -30.79 -7.40
C LYS A 21 -30.81 -29.30 -7.62
N ASP A 22 -31.25 -28.81 -8.76
CA ASP A 22 -31.24 -27.38 -9.13
C ASP A 22 -29.87 -26.68 -8.94
N GLY A 23 -28.77 -27.42 -9.12
CA GLY A 23 -27.42 -26.90 -8.95
C GLY A 23 -26.85 -27.07 -7.54
N GLU A 24 -27.65 -27.49 -6.56
CA GLU A 24 -27.22 -27.68 -5.18
C GLU A 24 -26.78 -29.12 -4.91
N PRO A 25 -25.66 -29.36 -4.20
CA PRO A 25 -25.21 -30.68 -3.81
C PRO A 25 -26.10 -31.26 -2.69
N CYS A 26 -26.31 -32.59 -2.69
CA CYS A 26 -27.10 -33.22 -1.64
C CYS A 26 -26.45 -33.26 -0.25
N ASN A 27 -25.14 -33.08 -0.14
CA ASN A 27 -24.30 -33.18 1.05
C ASN A 27 -24.26 -34.54 1.77
N ASP A 28 -25.11 -35.50 1.39
CA ASP A 28 -25.26 -36.81 2.08
C ASP A 28 -24.58 -37.95 1.31
N CYS A 29 -24.37 -37.85 0.02
CA CYS A 29 -23.72 -38.91 -0.75
C CYS A 29 -22.23 -39.03 -0.45
N TYR A 30 -21.67 -40.21 -0.75
CA TYR A 30 -20.25 -40.50 -0.54
C TYR A 30 -19.32 -39.41 -1.14
N ILE A 31 -19.59 -38.93 -2.37
CA ILE A 31 -18.79 -37.93 -3.03
C ILE A 31 -18.83 -36.59 -2.27
N CYS A 32 -20.02 -36.14 -1.83
CA CYS A 32 -20.18 -34.92 -1.06
C CYS A 32 -19.44 -34.98 0.28
N GLN A 33 -19.54 -36.11 0.96
CA GLN A 33 -18.85 -36.34 2.25
C GLN A 33 -17.35 -36.39 2.07
N ALA A 34 -16.85 -37.15 1.08
CA ALA A 34 -15.43 -37.24 0.78
C ALA A 34 -14.80 -35.89 0.37
N ILE A 35 -15.54 -35.02 -0.36
CA ILE A 35 -15.08 -33.63 -0.65
C ILE A 35 -15.03 -32.79 0.63
N THR A 36 -16.00 -32.94 1.54
CA THR A 36 -16.00 -32.22 2.82
C THR A 36 -14.79 -32.58 3.67
N GLU A 37 -14.48 -33.89 3.74
CA GLU A 37 -13.36 -34.45 4.50
C GLU A 37 -12.00 -34.23 3.80
N GLY A 38 -11.99 -33.86 2.51
CA GLY A 38 -10.77 -33.71 1.72
C GLY A 38 -10.13 -35.04 1.33
N SER A 39 -10.88 -36.14 1.34
CA SER A 39 -10.41 -37.50 1.07
C SER A 39 -10.60 -37.93 -0.39
N LEU A 40 -11.31 -37.15 -1.21
CA LEU A 40 -11.54 -37.46 -2.61
C LEU A 40 -10.34 -37.09 -3.50
N GLU A 41 -9.69 -38.06 -4.13
CA GLU A 41 -8.50 -37.85 -4.98
C GLU A 41 -8.76 -36.97 -6.22
N ASP A 42 -10.02 -36.90 -6.67
CA ASP A 42 -10.40 -36.07 -7.83
C ASP A 42 -10.67 -34.62 -7.45
N VAL A 43 -10.72 -34.23 -6.16
CA VAL A 43 -10.85 -32.84 -5.72
C VAL A 43 -9.68 -32.49 -4.82
N ILE A 44 -8.74 -31.78 -5.39
CA ILE A 44 -7.44 -31.47 -4.77
C ILE A 44 -7.43 -30.01 -4.35
N GLU A 45 -7.26 -29.76 -3.06
CA GLU A 45 -7.06 -28.42 -2.50
C GLU A 45 -5.56 -28.19 -2.24
N ILE A 46 -5.06 -27.05 -2.70
CA ILE A 46 -3.64 -26.69 -2.64
C ILE A 46 -3.58 -25.25 -2.10
N ASP A 47 -2.80 -25.06 -1.06
CA ASP A 47 -2.46 -23.74 -0.57
C ASP A 47 -1.14 -23.29 -1.27
N ALA A 48 -1.24 -22.25 -2.09
CA ALA A 48 -0.09 -21.70 -2.81
C ALA A 48 0.91 -21.00 -1.88
N ALA A 49 0.55 -20.66 -0.65
CA ALA A 49 1.50 -20.12 0.32
C ALA A 49 2.54 -21.17 0.74
N SER A 50 2.10 -22.42 0.84
CA SER A 50 2.97 -23.57 1.19
C SER A 50 3.57 -24.27 -0.03
N ASN A 51 2.93 -24.17 -1.21
CA ASN A 51 3.26 -24.90 -2.45
C ASN A 51 3.38 -23.93 -3.63
N ASN A 52 4.39 -23.06 -3.62
CA ASN A 52 4.56 -21.97 -4.58
C ASN A 52 5.54 -22.24 -5.71
N GLY A 53 6.19 -23.41 -5.70
CA GLY A 53 7.24 -23.79 -6.63
C GLY A 53 6.72 -24.14 -8.02
N VAL A 54 7.65 -24.18 -8.97
CA VAL A 54 7.34 -24.54 -10.37
C VAL A 54 7.08 -26.03 -10.50
N ASP A 55 7.79 -26.84 -9.70
CA ASP A 55 7.75 -28.30 -9.84
C ASP A 55 6.44 -28.87 -9.29
N GLU A 56 5.92 -28.33 -8.19
CA GLU A 56 4.60 -28.68 -7.66
C GLU A 56 3.48 -28.39 -8.67
N ILE A 57 3.56 -27.24 -9.33
CA ILE A 57 2.58 -26.87 -10.35
C ILE A 57 2.74 -27.70 -11.64
N ARG A 58 3.95 -28.13 -11.99
CA ARG A 58 4.17 -29.08 -13.09
C ARG A 58 3.56 -30.44 -12.76
N ASP A 59 3.72 -30.93 -11.55
CA ASP A 59 3.08 -32.17 -11.09
C ASP A 59 1.56 -32.12 -11.19
N ILE A 60 0.96 -31.00 -10.79
CA ILE A 60 -0.49 -30.75 -10.92
C ILE A 60 -0.90 -30.77 -12.39
N ARG A 61 -0.16 -30.07 -13.25
CA ARG A 61 -0.39 -30.04 -14.68
C ARG A 61 -0.35 -31.46 -15.27
N ASP A 62 0.68 -32.22 -14.94
CA ASP A 62 0.86 -33.59 -15.46
C ASP A 62 -0.25 -34.53 -14.95
N LYS A 63 -0.64 -34.40 -13.67
CA LYS A 63 -1.78 -35.13 -13.09
C LYS A 63 -3.13 -34.70 -13.69
N SER A 64 -3.26 -33.46 -14.18
CA SER A 64 -4.48 -32.95 -14.81
C SER A 64 -4.73 -33.55 -16.20
N THR A 65 -3.75 -34.24 -16.81
CA THR A 65 -3.94 -34.93 -18.09
C THR A 65 -4.69 -36.25 -17.96
N TYR A 66 -4.78 -36.80 -16.74
CA TYR A 66 -5.46 -38.08 -16.49
C TYR A 66 -6.95 -37.83 -16.15
N ALA A 67 -7.80 -38.73 -16.64
CA ALA A 67 -9.21 -38.70 -16.35
C ALA A 67 -9.51 -38.84 -14.85
N PRO A 68 -10.65 -38.30 -14.34
CA PRO A 68 -11.08 -38.52 -12.96
C PRO A 68 -11.29 -40.01 -12.70
N SER A 69 -11.05 -40.44 -11.46
CA SER A 69 -11.14 -41.85 -11.05
C SER A 69 -12.53 -42.24 -10.54
N LEU A 70 -13.14 -41.42 -9.71
CA LEU A 70 -14.44 -41.68 -9.08
C LEU A 70 -15.47 -40.59 -9.37
N ALA A 71 -15.01 -39.35 -9.52
CA ALA A 71 -15.87 -38.19 -9.73
C ALA A 71 -16.15 -37.99 -11.22
N LYS A 72 -17.10 -37.09 -11.52
CA LYS A 72 -17.44 -36.67 -12.89
C LYS A 72 -16.38 -35.73 -13.45
N HIS A 73 -15.89 -34.85 -12.59
CA HIS A 73 -14.90 -33.81 -12.90
C HIS A 73 -13.77 -33.85 -11.88
N LYS A 74 -12.55 -33.67 -12.37
CA LYS A 74 -11.37 -33.47 -11.54
C LYS A 74 -11.23 -31.97 -11.26
N VAL A 75 -11.20 -31.57 -9.99
CA VAL A 75 -11.22 -30.17 -9.57
C VAL A 75 -9.95 -29.85 -8.78
N TYR A 76 -9.23 -28.85 -9.24
CA TYR A 76 -8.06 -28.29 -8.54
C TYR A 76 -8.45 -26.94 -7.95
N ILE A 77 -8.45 -26.85 -6.62
CA ILE A 77 -8.69 -25.59 -5.89
C ILE A 77 -7.34 -25.10 -5.40
N ILE A 78 -6.88 -23.98 -5.98
CA ILE A 78 -5.61 -23.34 -5.58
C ILE A 78 -5.95 -22.09 -4.78
N ASP A 79 -5.73 -22.15 -3.47
CA ASP A 79 -5.97 -21.02 -2.58
C ASP A 79 -4.72 -20.13 -2.50
N GLU A 80 -4.94 -18.85 -2.22
CA GLU A 80 -3.94 -17.77 -2.20
C GLU A 80 -3.00 -17.81 -3.42
N VAL A 81 -3.58 -18.04 -4.60
CA VAL A 81 -2.83 -18.25 -5.86
C VAL A 81 -1.85 -17.13 -6.20
N HIS A 82 -2.01 -15.93 -5.64
CA HIS A 82 -1.07 -14.81 -5.79
C HIS A 82 0.32 -15.09 -5.18
N MET A 83 0.45 -16.11 -4.35
CA MET A 83 1.72 -16.54 -3.75
C MET A 83 2.56 -17.42 -4.69
N LEU A 84 2.01 -17.87 -5.81
CA LEU A 84 2.76 -18.66 -6.79
C LEU A 84 3.90 -17.85 -7.42
N SER A 85 5.01 -18.50 -7.67
CA SER A 85 6.12 -17.91 -8.42
C SER A 85 5.73 -17.61 -9.88
N THR A 86 6.42 -16.68 -10.52
CA THR A 86 6.20 -16.37 -11.95
C THR A 86 6.37 -17.60 -12.85
N GLY A 87 7.31 -18.47 -12.51
CA GLY A 87 7.53 -19.74 -13.22
C GLY A 87 6.35 -20.70 -13.06
N ALA A 88 5.73 -20.76 -11.88
CA ALA A 88 4.56 -21.57 -11.58
C ALA A 88 3.33 -21.07 -12.37
N PHE A 89 3.09 -19.76 -12.43
CA PHE A 89 2.05 -19.19 -13.29
C PHE A 89 2.25 -19.55 -14.76
N ASN A 90 3.48 -19.46 -15.27
CA ASN A 90 3.79 -19.82 -16.66
C ASN A 90 3.56 -21.32 -16.94
N ALA A 91 3.79 -22.18 -15.95
CA ALA A 91 3.52 -23.63 -16.08
C ALA A 91 2.02 -23.94 -16.21
N LEU A 92 1.13 -23.13 -15.58
CA LEU A 92 -0.33 -23.26 -15.68
C LEU A 92 -0.91 -22.74 -17.00
N LEU A 93 -0.25 -21.81 -17.69
CA LEU A 93 -0.80 -21.14 -18.86
C LEU A 93 -1.29 -22.12 -19.93
N LYS A 94 -0.48 -23.11 -20.28
CA LYS A 94 -0.82 -24.10 -21.30
C LYS A 94 -2.08 -24.90 -20.95
N THR A 95 -2.23 -25.29 -19.69
CA THR A 95 -3.38 -26.05 -19.19
C THR A 95 -4.65 -25.20 -19.14
N LEU A 96 -4.51 -23.90 -18.86
CA LEU A 96 -5.62 -22.96 -18.87
C LEU A 96 -6.05 -22.56 -20.30
N GLU A 97 -5.14 -22.61 -21.28
CA GLU A 97 -5.43 -22.38 -22.70
C GLU A 97 -6.13 -23.57 -23.35
N GLU A 98 -5.65 -24.78 -23.06
CA GLU A 98 -6.15 -26.04 -23.61
C GLU A 98 -6.51 -26.98 -22.45
N PRO A 99 -7.64 -26.73 -21.75
CA PRO A 99 -8.02 -27.56 -20.62
C PRO A 99 -8.40 -28.96 -21.07
N THR A 100 -7.96 -29.97 -20.31
CA THR A 100 -8.35 -31.36 -20.52
C THR A 100 -9.86 -31.52 -20.22
N GLU A 101 -10.54 -32.36 -20.94
CA GLU A 101 -11.95 -32.66 -20.69
C GLU A 101 -12.18 -33.10 -19.22
N ASN A 102 -13.22 -32.59 -18.61
CA ASN A 102 -13.60 -32.87 -17.22
C ASN A 102 -12.58 -32.43 -16.16
N VAL A 103 -11.70 -31.48 -16.46
CA VAL A 103 -10.78 -30.87 -15.47
C VAL A 103 -11.17 -29.41 -15.26
N VAL A 104 -11.26 -28.99 -14.00
CA VAL A 104 -11.63 -27.62 -13.59
C VAL A 104 -10.59 -27.08 -12.64
N PHE A 105 -10.13 -25.85 -12.91
CA PHE A 105 -9.26 -25.09 -12.01
C PHE A 105 -10.05 -23.97 -11.35
N ILE A 106 -10.00 -23.89 -10.03
CA ILE A 106 -10.58 -22.81 -9.23
C ILE A 106 -9.43 -22.11 -8.52
N LEU A 107 -9.18 -20.86 -8.89
CA LEU A 107 -8.10 -20.04 -8.37
C LEU A 107 -8.69 -19.02 -7.39
N ALA A 108 -8.33 -19.10 -6.11
CA ALA A 108 -8.77 -18.15 -5.09
C ALA A 108 -7.61 -17.22 -4.71
N THR A 109 -7.93 -15.92 -4.52
CA THR A 109 -6.95 -14.92 -4.10
C THR A 109 -7.57 -13.80 -3.29
N THR A 110 -6.80 -13.21 -2.40
CA THR A 110 -7.12 -11.95 -1.72
C THR A 110 -6.55 -10.75 -2.47
N GLU A 111 -5.56 -10.95 -3.37
CA GLU A 111 -4.83 -9.87 -4.04
C GLU A 111 -4.84 -10.04 -5.57
N LEU A 112 -5.96 -9.62 -6.17
CA LEU A 112 -6.15 -9.75 -7.63
C LEU A 112 -5.06 -9.02 -8.43
N HIS A 113 -4.54 -7.90 -7.94
CA HIS A 113 -3.54 -7.08 -8.62
C HIS A 113 -2.18 -7.79 -8.79
N LYS A 114 -1.89 -8.81 -7.99
CA LYS A 114 -0.67 -9.62 -8.10
C LYS A 114 -0.79 -10.75 -9.14
N ILE A 115 -1.98 -11.03 -9.66
CA ILE A 115 -2.19 -12.07 -10.65
C ILE A 115 -1.80 -11.54 -12.04
N PRO A 116 -0.94 -12.26 -12.80
CA PRO A 116 -0.58 -11.86 -14.16
C PRO A 116 -1.80 -11.71 -15.08
N ALA A 117 -1.79 -10.67 -15.91
CA ALA A 117 -2.86 -10.41 -16.87
C ALA A 117 -3.08 -11.58 -17.86
N THR A 118 -2.03 -12.34 -18.15
CA THR A 118 -2.07 -13.56 -18.97
C THR A 118 -2.96 -14.65 -18.38
N ILE A 119 -2.99 -14.80 -17.05
CA ILE A 119 -3.90 -15.71 -16.35
C ILE A 119 -5.32 -15.12 -16.33
N LEU A 120 -5.44 -13.83 -15.95
CA LEU A 120 -6.74 -13.17 -15.84
C LEU A 120 -7.56 -13.18 -17.15
N SER A 121 -6.91 -13.19 -18.31
CA SER A 121 -7.57 -13.26 -19.61
C SER A 121 -8.13 -14.64 -19.96
N ARG A 122 -7.78 -15.70 -19.21
CA ARG A 122 -8.15 -17.10 -19.45
C ARG A 122 -9.07 -17.69 -18.39
N VAL A 123 -9.47 -16.88 -17.41
CA VAL A 123 -10.34 -17.31 -16.31
C VAL A 123 -11.58 -16.43 -16.20
N GLN A 124 -12.67 -17.04 -15.76
CA GLN A 124 -13.85 -16.29 -15.36
C GLN A 124 -13.66 -15.79 -13.93
N ARG A 125 -13.98 -14.51 -13.69
CA ARG A 125 -13.79 -13.87 -12.39
C ARG A 125 -15.10 -13.72 -11.63
N PHE A 126 -15.07 -14.08 -10.35
CA PHE A 126 -16.15 -13.90 -9.40
C PHE A 126 -15.62 -13.10 -8.20
N GLU A 127 -16.26 -11.99 -7.89
CA GLU A 127 -15.86 -11.12 -6.80
C GLU A 127 -16.65 -11.45 -5.53
N PHE A 128 -15.94 -11.73 -4.45
CA PHE A 128 -16.48 -11.94 -3.12
C PHE A 128 -16.30 -10.66 -2.29
N LYS A 129 -17.38 -9.92 -2.11
CA LYS A 129 -17.38 -8.70 -1.29
C LYS A 129 -17.32 -9.05 0.20
N SER A 130 -16.88 -8.08 1.00
CA SER A 130 -16.99 -8.17 2.47
C SER A 130 -18.45 -8.39 2.86
N ILE A 131 -18.66 -9.26 3.83
CA ILE A 131 -20.00 -9.57 4.37
C ILE A 131 -20.46 -8.36 5.18
N LYS A 132 -21.72 -8.00 5.06
CA LYS A 132 -22.28 -6.90 5.84
C LYS A 132 -22.27 -7.24 7.32
N THR A 133 -21.98 -6.28 8.18
CA THR A 133 -21.98 -6.48 9.64
C THR A 133 -23.29 -7.06 10.15
N GLN A 134 -24.42 -6.62 9.59
CA GLN A 134 -25.73 -7.13 9.97
C GLN A 134 -25.92 -8.62 9.66
N ASP A 135 -25.39 -9.08 8.51
CA ASP A 135 -25.47 -10.49 8.13
C ASP A 135 -24.58 -11.36 9.05
N ILE A 136 -23.43 -10.81 9.49
CA ILE A 136 -22.54 -11.46 10.47
C ILE A 136 -23.25 -11.56 11.84
N ILE A 137 -23.88 -10.47 12.30
CA ILE A 137 -24.67 -10.44 13.54
C ILE A 137 -25.72 -11.53 13.51
N GLY A 138 -26.59 -11.55 12.49
CA GLY A 138 -27.66 -12.54 12.38
C GLY A 138 -27.14 -13.98 12.34
N HIS A 139 -25.97 -14.22 11.76
CA HIS A 139 -25.39 -15.56 11.75
C HIS A 139 -24.82 -15.96 13.12
N ILE A 140 -24.16 -15.03 13.83
CA ILE A 140 -23.68 -15.27 15.20
C ILE A 140 -24.87 -15.56 16.14
N GLU A 141 -25.91 -14.72 16.08
CA GLU A 141 -27.14 -14.93 16.88
C GLU A 141 -27.76 -16.31 16.64
N TRP A 142 -27.89 -16.68 15.35
CA TRP A 142 -28.40 -18.01 14.99
C TRP A 142 -27.56 -19.14 15.59
N ILE A 143 -26.22 -19.02 15.55
CA ILE A 143 -25.33 -20.03 16.16
C ILE A 143 -25.54 -20.11 17.67
N LEU A 144 -25.56 -18.96 18.36
CA LEU A 144 -25.76 -18.91 19.82
C LEU A 144 -27.09 -19.49 20.24
N GLU A 145 -28.15 -19.22 19.48
CA GLU A 145 -29.48 -19.84 19.70
C GLU A 145 -29.45 -21.35 19.51
N GLN A 146 -28.77 -21.88 18.48
CA GLN A 146 -28.67 -23.33 18.26
C GLN A 146 -27.86 -24.04 19.35
N GLU A 147 -26.82 -23.39 19.89
CA GLU A 147 -26.00 -23.90 20.99
C GLU A 147 -26.64 -23.67 22.36
N GLY A 148 -27.75 -22.94 22.45
CA GLY A 148 -28.45 -22.61 23.69
C GLY A 148 -27.62 -21.71 24.62
N ILE A 149 -26.90 -20.75 24.05
CA ILE A 149 -26.06 -19.82 24.77
C ILE A 149 -26.77 -18.46 24.83
N ASP A 150 -26.95 -17.93 26.03
CA ASP A 150 -27.48 -16.58 26.21
C ASP A 150 -26.44 -15.53 25.77
N PHE A 151 -26.92 -14.41 25.24
CA PHE A 151 -26.02 -13.37 24.77
C PHE A 151 -26.58 -11.95 24.95
N GLU A 152 -25.68 -11.01 25.10
CA GLU A 152 -25.96 -9.59 25.04
C GLU A 152 -25.75 -9.10 23.60
N GLN A 153 -26.75 -8.36 23.08
CA GLN A 153 -26.76 -7.86 21.71
C GLN A 153 -25.51 -7.03 21.39
N GLU A 154 -25.08 -6.25 22.35
CA GLU A 154 -23.92 -5.38 22.23
C GLU A 154 -22.61 -6.17 22.07
N GLY A 155 -22.46 -7.28 22.79
CA GLY A 155 -21.33 -8.20 22.65
C GLY A 155 -21.24 -8.81 21.25
N VAL A 156 -22.38 -9.24 20.69
CA VAL A 156 -22.44 -9.76 19.31
C VAL A 156 -22.06 -8.68 18.31
N GLN A 157 -22.52 -7.44 18.48
CA GLN A 157 -22.17 -6.32 17.62
C GLN A 157 -20.68 -6.00 17.67
N ILE A 158 -20.03 -6.06 18.82
CA ILE A 158 -18.58 -5.84 18.97
C ILE A 158 -17.81 -6.89 18.17
N ILE A 159 -18.16 -8.16 18.30
CA ILE A 159 -17.53 -9.26 17.55
C ILE A 159 -17.71 -9.06 16.04
N ALA A 160 -18.93 -8.77 15.60
CA ALA A 160 -19.24 -8.59 14.18
C ALA A 160 -18.51 -7.39 13.55
N ARG A 161 -18.40 -6.26 14.28
CA ARG A 161 -17.62 -5.10 13.83
C ARG A 161 -16.12 -5.44 13.74
N ARG A 162 -15.61 -6.19 14.71
CA ARG A 162 -14.19 -6.60 14.77
C ARG A 162 -13.80 -7.50 13.60
N ALA A 163 -14.72 -8.31 13.09
CA ALA A 163 -14.49 -9.23 11.99
C ALA A 163 -14.28 -8.55 10.63
N GLU A 164 -14.56 -7.26 10.50
CA GLU A 164 -14.32 -6.43 9.30
C GLU A 164 -14.83 -7.08 7.99
N GLY A 165 -15.99 -7.74 8.08
CA GLY A 165 -16.63 -8.43 6.95
C GLY A 165 -16.13 -9.84 6.68
N GLY A 166 -15.31 -10.42 7.57
CA GLY A 166 -14.82 -11.80 7.52
C GLY A 166 -15.62 -12.75 8.41
N MET A 167 -16.42 -13.67 7.85
CA MET A 167 -17.18 -14.63 8.66
C MET A 167 -16.25 -15.56 9.45
N ARG A 168 -15.16 -16.06 8.85
CA ARG A 168 -14.19 -16.91 9.55
C ARG A 168 -13.60 -16.20 10.77
N ASP A 169 -13.29 -14.92 10.61
CA ASP A 169 -12.69 -14.09 11.67
C ASP A 169 -13.72 -13.86 12.78
N ALA A 170 -14.99 -13.59 12.43
CA ALA A 170 -16.10 -13.47 13.39
C ALA A 170 -16.28 -14.74 14.22
N LEU A 171 -16.32 -15.89 13.55
CA LEU A 171 -16.49 -17.18 14.24
C LEU A 171 -15.29 -17.54 15.11
N SER A 172 -14.07 -17.21 14.68
CA SER A 172 -12.87 -17.44 15.50
C SER A 172 -12.86 -16.57 16.75
N ILE A 173 -13.31 -15.31 16.66
CA ILE A 173 -13.45 -14.42 17.82
C ILE A 173 -14.57 -14.93 18.74
N LEU A 174 -15.69 -15.38 18.18
CA LEU A 174 -16.80 -15.96 18.94
C LEU A 174 -16.36 -17.20 19.74
N ASP A 175 -15.65 -18.12 19.09
CA ASP A 175 -15.13 -19.33 19.73
C ASP A 175 -14.19 -19.00 20.91
N GLN A 176 -13.30 -18.02 20.73
CA GLN A 176 -12.45 -17.50 21.78
C GLN A 176 -13.29 -16.89 22.93
N ALA A 177 -14.30 -16.08 22.61
CA ALA A 177 -15.18 -15.49 23.62
C ALA A 177 -15.93 -16.55 24.41
N LEU A 178 -16.48 -17.56 23.74
CA LEU A 178 -17.19 -18.67 24.38
C LEU A 178 -16.27 -19.51 25.27
N SER A 179 -14.99 -19.64 24.95
CA SER A 179 -14.03 -20.35 25.79
C SER A 179 -13.75 -19.66 27.14
N LEU A 180 -14.03 -18.35 27.25
CA LEU A 180 -13.90 -17.59 28.50
C LEU A 180 -15.20 -17.49 29.29
N THR A 181 -16.34 -17.87 28.72
CA THR A 181 -17.62 -17.79 29.44
C THR A 181 -17.69 -18.78 30.58
N GLN A 182 -18.09 -18.32 31.78
CA GLN A 182 -18.24 -19.15 32.95
C GLN A 182 -19.69 -19.64 33.13
N GLU A 183 -20.67 -18.93 32.61
CA GLU A 183 -22.12 -19.15 32.82
C GLU A 183 -22.89 -19.43 31.51
N ASN A 184 -22.21 -19.90 30.47
CA ASN A 184 -22.83 -20.12 29.15
C ASN A 184 -23.56 -18.89 28.60
N ARG A 185 -23.00 -17.69 28.87
CA ARG A 185 -23.53 -16.39 28.44
C ARG A 185 -22.44 -15.52 27.86
N LEU A 186 -22.64 -15.04 26.64
CA LEU A 186 -21.77 -14.05 26.00
C LEU A 186 -22.14 -12.65 26.50
N THR A 187 -21.26 -12.03 27.29
CA THR A 187 -21.44 -10.66 27.79
C THR A 187 -20.64 -9.66 26.94
N THR A 188 -21.02 -8.41 27.05
CA THR A 188 -20.30 -7.28 26.42
C THR A 188 -18.85 -7.22 26.90
N ASP A 189 -18.60 -7.39 28.21
CA ASP A 189 -17.26 -7.35 28.79
C ASP A 189 -16.33 -8.42 28.20
N ILE A 190 -16.81 -9.64 28.01
CA ILE A 190 -16.05 -10.72 27.38
C ILE A 190 -15.73 -10.38 25.93
N ALA A 191 -16.72 -9.86 25.19
CA ALA A 191 -16.49 -9.45 23.81
C ALA A 191 -15.46 -8.31 23.69
N GLU A 192 -15.48 -7.33 24.59
CA GLU A 192 -14.49 -6.25 24.68
C GLU A 192 -13.10 -6.77 25.07
N GLU A 193 -13.02 -7.72 25.99
CA GLU A 193 -11.76 -8.33 26.41
C GLU A 193 -11.09 -9.04 25.22
N ILE A 194 -11.78 -9.95 24.56
CA ILE A 194 -11.25 -10.76 23.45
C ILE A 194 -10.90 -9.90 22.24
N THR A 195 -11.74 -8.93 21.89
CA THR A 195 -11.49 -8.07 20.73
C THR A 195 -10.44 -7.00 21.01
N GLY A 196 -10.09 -6.77 22.27
CA GLY A 196 -9.26 -5.66 22.72
C GLY A 196 -9.92 -4.30 22.46
N SER A 197 -11.23 -4.27 22.22
CA SER A 197 -12.00 -3.05 22.01
C SER A 197 -12.07 -2.22 23.30
N ILE A 198 -12.16 -0.93 23.15
CA ILE A 198 -12.36 -0.03 24.29
C ILE A 198 -13.84 0.03 24.60
N SER A 199 -14.20 -0.03 25.87
CA SER A 199 -15.60 0.08 26.28
C SER A 199 -16.18 1.43 25.85
N LEU A 200 -17.44 1.40 25.45
CA LEU A 200 -18.13 2.61 25.00
C LEU A 200 -18.13 3.69 26.09
N GLY A 201 -18.36 3.28 27.36
CA GLY A 201 -18.33 4.20 28.49
C GLY A 201 -16.96 4.86 28.72
N ALA A 202 -15.88 4.16 28.49
CA ALA A 202 -14.52 4.73 28.58
C ALA A 202 -14.27 5.76 27.47
N LEU A 203 -14.74 5.47 26.23
CA LEU A 203 -14.67 6.43 25.11
C LEU A 203 -15.55 7.65 25.35
N ASP A 204 -16.77 7.45 25.86
CA ASP A 204 -17.70 8.52 26.25
C ASP A 204 -17.06 9.49 27.24
N ALA A 205 -16.51 8.95 28.34
CA ALA A 205 -15.85 9.76 29.37
C ALA A 205 -14.60 10.48 28.86
N TYR A 206 -13.80 9.80 28.02
CA TYR A 206 -12.62 10.39 27.42
C TYR A 206 -12.97 11.56 26.49
N VAL A 207 -13.95 11.35 25.59
CA VAL A 207 -14.37 12.39 24.64
C VAL A 207 -15.09 13.56 25.35
N ALA A 208 -15.89 13.27 26.38
CA ALA A 208 -16.50 14.32 27.21
C ALA A 208 -15.44 15.22 27.88
N ALA A 209 -14.37 14.63 28.42
CA ALA A 209 -13.25 15.39 28.99
C ALA A 209 -12.54 16.25 27.92
N LEU A 210 -12.33 15.71 26.71
CA LEU A 210 -11.77 16.49 25.59
C LEU A 210 -12.65 17.69 25.21
N ILE A 211 -13.97 17.49 25.12
CA ILE A 211 -14.94 18.56 24.79
C ILE A 211 -14.98 19.60 25.87
N ALA A 212 -14.84 19.19 27.13
CA ALA A 212 -14.78 20.11 28.27
C ALA A 212 -13.45 20.87 28.39
N HIS A 213 -12.47 20.61 27.49
CA HIS A 213 -11.12 21.18 27.55
C HIS A 213 -10.32 20.78 28.80
N ASP A 214 -10.71 19.69 29.46
CA ASP A 214 -10.02 19.19 30.63
C ASP A 214 -8.96 18.15 30.20
N ALA A 215 -7.78 18.63 29.84
CA ALA A 215 -6.67 17.76 29.43
C ALA A 215 -6.22 16.81 30.56
N VAL A 216 -6.40 17.20 31.83
CA VAL A 216 -6.03 16.37 32.98
C VAL A 216 -6.98 15.19 33.09
N ALA A 217 -8.30 15.44 33.08
CA ALA A 217 -9.30 14.39 33.11
C ALA A 217 -9.20 13.46 31.87
N ALA A 218 -8.90 14.01 30.69
CA ALA A 218 -8.69 13.20 29.47
C ALA A 218 -7.46 12.29 29.59
N LEU A 219 -6.35 12.79 30.15
CA LEU A 219 -5.15 11.97 30.41
C LEU A 219 -5.39 10.91 31.49
N ASP A 220 -6.18 11.22 32.52
CA ASP A 220 -6.54 10.23 33.55
C ASP A 220 -7.39 9.10 32.94
N ASN A 221 -8.38 9.43 32.12
CA ASN A 221 -9.17 8.42 31.39
C ASN A 221 -8.29 7.60 30.45
N LEU A 222 -7.33 8.23 29.72
CA LEU A 222 -6.36 7.52 28.89
C LEU A 222 -5.51 6.55 29.71
N ASN A 223 -5.05 6.95 30.90
CA ASN A 223 -4.26 6.09 31.79
C ASN A 223 -5.07 4.89 32.25
N LEU A 224 -6.34 5.06 32.60
CA LEU A 224 -7.22 3.93 32.96
C LEU A 224 -7.36 2.92 31.81
N ILE A 225 -7.51 3.42 30.58
CA ILE A 225 -7.55 2.58 29.37
C ILE A 225 -6.22 1.86 29.16
N PHE A 226 -5.11 2.56 29.30
CA PHE A 226 -3.76 1.98 29.16
C PHE A 226 -3.48 0.91 30.24
N ASP A 227 -3.80 1.18 31.49
CA ASP A 227 -3.57 0.30 32.62
C ASP A 227 -4.44 -0.97 32.56
N SER A 228 -5.57 -0.93 31.82
CA SER A 228 -6.37 -2.10 31.47
C SER A 228 -5.73 -2.98 30.38
N GLY A 229 -4.49 -2.68 29.95
CA GLY A 229 -3.74 -3.46 28.96
C GLY A 229 -4.18 -3.26 27.50
N LYS A 230 -4.97 -2.23 27.21
CA LYS A 230 -5.44 -1.96 25.84
C LYS A 230 -4.34 -1.38 24.94
N ASN A 231 -4.35 -1.77 23.68
CA ASN A 231 -3.40 -1.27 22.68
C ASN A 231 -3.73 0.16 22.25
N MET A 232 -2.75 1.07 22.31
CA MET A 232 -2.97 2.49 22.02
C MET A 232 -3.32 2.77 20.55
N ALA A 233 -2.77 2.05 19.60
CA ALA A 233 -3.16 2.20 18.20
C ALA A 233 -4.61 1.73 17.97
N ARG A 234 -5.06 0.71 18.71
CA ARG A 234 -6.44 0.27 18.71
C ARG A 234 -7.36 1.33 19.33
N PHE A 235 -6.97 1.87 20.50
CA PHE A 235 -7.69 2.97 21.12
C PHE A 235 -7.95 4.13 20.16
N VAL A 236 -6.92 4.59 19.44
CA VAL A 236 -7.08 5.68 18.47
C VAL A 236 -8.01 5.29 17.31
N THR A 237 -7.97 4.03 16.89
CA THR A 237 -8.90 3.54 15.84
C THR A 237 -10.35 3.55 16.33
N ASP A 238 -10.60 3.09 17.56
CA ASP A 238 -11.94 3.09 18.16
C ASP A 238 -12.42 4.53 18.44
N LEU A 239 -11.53 5.44 18.84
CA LEU A 239 -11.81 6.88 18.97
C LEU A 239 -12.23 7.49 17.63
N LEU A 240 -11.53 7.18 16.54
CA LEU A 240 -11.89 7.64 15.19
C LEU A 240 -13.27 7.15 14.77
N GLN A 241 -13.61 5.89 15.09
CA GLN A 241 -14.94 5.35 14.81
C GLN A 241 -16.01 6.09 15.63
N TYR A 242 -15.76 6.33 16.91
CA TYR A 242 -16.64 7.06 17.78
C TYR A 242 -16.91 8.50 17.28
N LEU A 243 -15.86 9.23 16.94
CA LEU A 243 -15.99 10.61 16.39
C LEU A 243 -16.74 10.61 15.04
N ARG A 244 -16.51 9.63 14.19
CA ARG A 244 -17.27 9.44 12.95
C ARG A 244 -18.75 9.21 13.24
N ASP A 245 -19.08 8.35 14.20
CA ASP A 245 -20.46 8.03 14.55
C ASP A 245 -21.19 9.26 15.09
N LEU A 246 -20.53 10.12 15.90
CA LEU A 246 -21.06 11.42 16.28
C LEU A 246 -21.42 12.29 15.07
N ILE A 247 -20.56 12.34 14.04
CA ILE A 247 -20.83 13.12 12.82
C ILE A 247 -22.00 12.52 12.05
N ILE A 248 -22.05 11.18 11.90
CA ILE A 248 -23.13 10.49 11.17
C ILE A 248 -24.47 10.78 11.81
N VAL A 249 -24.59 10.62 13.12
CA VAL A 249 -25.84 10.90 13.86
C VAL A 249 -26.22 12.37 13.73
N LYS A 250 -25.26 13.28 13.81
CA LYS A 250 -25.45 14.72 13.66
C LYS A 250 -25.94 15.12 12.27
N THR A 251 -25.59 14.36 11.24
CA THR A 251 -26.04 14.58 9.85
C THR A 251 -27.34 13.87 9.51
N GLY A 252 -28.00 13.23 10.48
CA GLY A 252 -29.30 12.55 10.31
C GLY A 252 -29.20 11.04 10.05
N GLY A 253 -28.04 10.43 10.30
CA GLY A 253 -27.89 8.97 10.29
C GLY A 253 -28.48 8.31 11.52
N GLU A 254 -28.60 6.99 11.47
CA GLU A 254 -29.11 6.18 12.58
C GLU A 254 -28.15 6.21 13.78
N ASN A 255 -28.71 6.38 14.97
CA ASN A 255 -27.95 6.28 16.22
C ASN A 255 -27.97 4.84 16.74
N HIS A 256 -26.79 4.23 16.82
CA HIS A 256 -26.63 2.89 17.38
C HIS A 256 -26.06 2.90 18.81
N HIS A 257 -25.88 4.07 19.41
CA HIS A 257 -25.35 4.25 20.75
C HIS A 257 -26.47 4.65 21.71
N ALA A 258 -26.59 3.94 22.85
CA ALA A 258 -27.63 4.18 23.85
C ALA A 258 -27.16 5.04 25.04
N SER A 259 -25.87 5.45 25.08
CA SER A 259 -25.28 6.19 26.19
C SER A 259 -25.77 7.64 26.27
N GLU A 260 -26.10 8.12 27.48
CA GLU A 260 -26.46 9.53 27.73
C GLU A 260 -25.28 10.46 27.40
N LEU A 261 -24.06 10.09 27.76
CA LEU A 261 -22.85 10.87 27.45
C LEU A 261 -22.60 10.98 25.94
N PHE A 262 -22.92 9.95 25.16
CA PHE A 262 -22.86 10.04 23.70
C PHE A 262 -23.82 11.12 23.18
N LEU A 263 -25.04 11.17 23.72
CA LEU A 263 -26.03 12.18 23.33
C LEU A 263 -25.60 13.60 23.74
N GLU A 264 -24.95 13.77 24.90
CA GLU A 264 -24.34 15.02 25.31
C GLU A 264 -23.19 15.43 24.36
N ASN A 265 -22.34 14.51 23.99
CA ASN A 265 -21.22 14.71 23.04
C ASN A 265 -21.68 15.12 21.63
N LEU A 266 -22.94 14.80 21.24
CA LEU A 266 -23.53 15.29 19.99
C LEU A 266 -23.66 16.84 19.93
N ASN A 267 -23.66 17.56 21.05
CA ASN A 267 -23.70 19.02 21.03
C ASN A 267 -22.42 19.67 20.51
N THR A 268 -21.32 18.94 20.40
CA THR A 268 -20.02 19.43 19.89
C THR A 268 -20.14 19.98 18.47
N PRO A 269 -19.57 21.16 18.16
CA PRO A 269 -19.59 21.70 16.80
C PRO A 269 -18.94 20.71 15.80
N GLN A 270 -19.49 20.64 14.59
CA GLN A 270 -19.03 19.71 13.56
C GLN A 270 -17.58 19.99 13.15
N ASP A 271 -17.20 21.26 13.06
CA ASP A 271 -15.82 21.66 12.72
C ASP A 271 -14.81 21.17 13.76
N THR A 272 -15.20 21.17 15.05
CA THR A 272 -14.37 20.61 16.14
C THR A 272 -14.20 19.11 15.98
N LEU A 273 -15.27 18.36 15.66
CA LEU A 273 -15.19 16.93 15.42
C LEU A 273 -14.28 16.59 14.23
N PHE A 274 -14.35 17.34 13.13
CA PHE A 274 -13.43 17.16 12.00
C PHE A 274 -11.99 17.47 12.37
N ALA A 275 -11.73 18.53 13.14
CA ALA A 275 -10.38 18.84 13.60
C ALA A 275 -9.83 17.74 14.51
N MET A 276 -10.66 17.18 15.42
CA MET A 276 -10.27 16.04 16.25
C MET A 276 -9.93 14.80 15.41
N ILE A 277 -10.73 14.48 14.38
CA ILE A 277 -10.47 13.36 13.47
C ILE A 277 -9.15 13.56 12.71
N ASP A 278 -8.86 14.77 12.25
CA ASP A 278 -7.62 15.07 11.53
C ASP A 278 -6.39 14.87 12.42
N ILE A 279 -6.43 15.34 13.67
CA ILE A 279 -5.34 15.12 14.64
C ILE A 279 -5.17 13.63 14.95
N ALA A 280 -6.26 12.93 15.27
CA ALA A 280 -6.21 11.51 15.60
C ALA A 280 -5.68 10.66 14.42
N THR A 281 -6.11 11.00 13.18
CA THR A 281 -5.64 10.32 11.96
C THR A 281 -4.14 10.50 11.73
N LYS A 282 -3.62 11.72 11.90
CA LYS A 282 -2.20 12.02 11.77
C LYS A 282 -1.38 11.28 12.83
N SER A 283 -1.85 11.32 14.08
CA SER A 283 -1.15 10.68 15.21
C SER A 283 -1.16 9.15 15.13
N LEU A 284 -2.16 8.55 14.48
CA LEU A 284 -2.28 7.08 14.38
C LEU A 284 -1.08 6.44 13.70
N ALA A 285 -0.52 7.07 12.65
CA ALA A 285 0.65 6.56 11.95
C ALA A 285 1.89 6.55 12.87
N ASP A 286 2.10 7.62 13.63
CA ASP A 286 3.20 7.75 14.57
C ASP A 286 3.06 6.76 15.72
N ILE A 287 1.84 6.59 16.27
CA ILE A 287 1.54 5.63 17.34
C ILE A 287 1.78 4.18 16.89
N LYS A 288 1.38 3.81 15.68
CA LYS A 288 1.60 2.46 15.12
C LYS A 288 3.07 2.11 14.95
N ASN A 289 3.89 3.09 14.56
CA ASN A 289 5.29 2.88 14.22
C ASN A 289 6.25 3.16 15.40
N SER A 290 5.73 3.65 16.53
CA SER A 290 6.54 4.04 17.68
C SER A 290 6.86 2.87 18.59
N LEU A 291 8.06 2.90 19.20
CA LEU A 291 8.44 2.03 20.32
C LEU A 291 7.78 2.42 21.66
N GLN A 292 7.22 3.63 21.74
CA GLN A 292 6.56 4.19 22.93
C GLN A 292 5.17 4.74 22.58
N PRO A 293 4.20 3.91 22.22
CA PRO A 293 2.87 4.34 21.76
C PRO A 293 2.14 5.21 22.78
N LYS A 294 2.35 4.98 24.08
CA LYS A 294 1.71 5.74 25.16
C LYS A 294 2.02 7.22 25.08
N ILE A 295 3.30 7.59 24.93
CA ILE A 295 3.72 9.00 24.90
C ILE A 295 3.09 9.73 23.72
N TYR A 296 3.07 9.12 22.54
CA TYR A 296 2.43 9.72 21.36
C TYR A 296 0.92 9.87 21.54
N THR A 297 0.27 8.94 22.24
CA THR A 297 -1.17 9.03 22.54
C THR A 297 -1.45 10.12 23.58
N GLU A 298 -0.59 10.29 24.58
CA GLU A 298 -0.67 11.40 25.55
C GLU A 298 -0.51 12.76 24.85
N MET A 299 0.46 12.89 23.95
CA MET A 299 0.65 14.09 23.13
C MET A 299 -0.57 14.39 22.25
N MET A 300 -1.13 13.37 21.61
CA MET A 300 -2.37 13.48 20.84
C MET A 300 -3.52 13.97 21.74
N THR A 301 -3.67 13.41 22.95
CA THR A 301 -4.71 13.80 23.90
C THR A 301 -4.63 15.28 24.27
N ILE A 302 -3.43 15.80 24.53
CA ILE A 302 -3.21 17.23 24.82
C ILE A 302 -3.61 18.07 23.61
N GLN A 303 -3.20 17.70 22.41
CA GLN A 303 -3.57 18.41 21.17
C GLN A 303 -5.08 18.41 20.93
N LEU A 304 -5.74 17.27 21.19
CA LEU A 304 -7.20 17.15 21.06
C LEU A 304 -7.93 18.05 22.06
N ALA A 305 -7.47 18.12 23.31
CA ALA A 305 -8.06 18.98 24.33
C ALA A 305 -7.89 20.49 24.02
N GLU A 306 -6.76 20.88 23.41
CA GLU A 306 -6.49 22.25 22.98
C GLU A 306 -7.28 22.66 21.73
N THR A 307 -7.58 21.72 20.84
CA THR A 307 -8.26 22.01 19.55
C THR A 307 -9.63 22.65 19.71
N SER A 308 -10.32 22.36 20.79
CA SER A 308 -11.63 22.91 21.07
C SER A 308 -11.57 24.38 21.58
N SER A 309 -10.39 24.86 22.02
CA SER A 309 -10.22 26.21 22.56
C SER A 309 -9.93 27.30 21.53
N HIS A 310 -9.66 26.91 20.29
CA HIS A 310 -9.46 27.85 19.20
C HIS A 310 -10.60 27.71 18.19
N PRO A 311 -11.54 28.69 18.10
CA PRO A 311 -12.33 28.83 16.90
C PRO A 311 -11.31 28.99 15.76
N ALA A 312 -11.38 28.11 14.74
CA ALA A 312 -10.59 28.21 13.52
C ALA A 312 -11.02 29.45 12.72
N VAL A 313 -10.72 30.61 13.27
CA VAL A 313 -10.53 31.84 12.54
C VAL A 313 -9.18 32.34 13.05
N ALA A 314 -8.10 31.88 12.43
CA ALA A 314 -6.95 32.73 12.32
C ALA A 314 -7.52 34.01 11.68
N ALA A 315 -7.80 35.03 12.50
CA ALA A 315 -8.07 36.37 12.02
C ALA A 315 -6.93 36.67 11.05
N ILE A 316 -7.26 36.74 9.77
CA ILE A 316 -6.31 37.23 8.76
C ILE A 316 -5.89 38.59 9.34
N PRO A 317 -4.60 38.80 9.67
CA PRO A 317 -4.17 40.08 10.20
C PRO A 317 -4.67 41.16 9.24
N ASP A 318 -5.28 42.23 9.77
CA ASP A 318 -5.87 43.30 8.94
C ASP A 318 -4.92 43.83 7.86
N ASN A 319 -3.61 43.77 8.11
CA ASN A 319 -2.57 44.09 7.14
C ASN A 319 -2.53 43.12 5.91
N LEU A 320 -2.89 41.83 6.07
CA LEU A 320 -2.91 40.88 4.96
C LEU A 320 -4.15 41.07 4.06
N ALA A 321 -5.27 41.51 4.66
CA ALA A 321 -6.47 41.85 3.89
C ALA A 321 -6.27 43.14 3.08
N ASP A 322 -5.50 44.08 3.59
CA ASP A 322 -5.14 45.30 2.86
C ASP A 322 -4.06 45.06 1.81
N GLU A 323 -3.09 44.15 2.05
CA GLU A 323 -2.13 43.71 1.06
C GLU A 323 -2.78 42.92 -0.12
N LEU A 324 -3.78 42.07 0.20
CA LEU A 324 -4.58 41.36 -0.83
C LEU A 324 -5.43 42.31 -1.67
N LYS A 325 -5.98 43.40 -1.06
CA LYS A 325 -6.66 44.45 -1.81
C LYS A 325 -5.70 45.26 -2.67
N GLY A 326 -4.51 45.59 -2.15
CA GLY A 326 -3.43 46.24 -2.91
C GLY A 326 -2.99 45.44 -4.12
N LEU A 327 -2.71 44.12 -3.94
CA LEU A 327 -2.32 43.22 -5.02
C LEU A 327 -3.43 43.04 -6.06
N ARG A 328 -4.70 43.02 -5.67
CA ARG A 328 -5.84 42.98 -6.62
C ARG A 328 -5.92 44.28 -7.45
N GLN A 329 -5.72 45.42 -6.83
CA GLN A 329 -5.70 46.71 -7.54
C GLN A 329 -4.50 46.81 -8.52
N GLU A 330 -3.35 46.26 -8.13
CA GLU A 330 -2.16 46.19 -9.00
C GLU A 330 -2.38 45.26 -10.18
N ILE A 331 -2.99 44.11 -9.98
CA ILE A 331 -3.36 43.16 -11.05
C ILE A 331 -4.38 43.80 -12.00
N ASP A 332 -5.35 44.55 -11.51
CA ASP A 332 -6.35 45.22 -12.35
C ASP A 332 -5.75 46.40 -13.11
N SER A 333 -4.81 47.14 -12.52
CA SER A 333 -4.06 48.18 -13.21
C SER A 333 -3.12 47.62 -14.30
N LEU A 334 -2.45 46.51 -14.01
CA LEU A 334 -1.62 45.78 -14.99
C LEU A 334 -2.48 45.20 -16.12
N LYS A 335 -3.66 44.69 -15.85
CA LYS A 335 -4.60 44.26 -16.89
C LYS A 335 -5.10 45.41 -17.74
N GLN A 336 -5.36 46.56 -17.17
CA GLN A 336 -5.73 47.78 -17.93
C GLN A 336 -4.57 48.31 -18.77
N HIS A 337 -3.30 48.26 -18.29
CA HIS A 337 -2.12 48.62 -19.05
C HIS A 337 -1.84 47.63 -20.17
N LEU A 338 -2.11 46.34 -20.01
CA LEU A 338 -2.00 45.34 -21.08
C LEU A 338 -3.12 45.46 -22.13
N ALA A 339 -4.31 45.92 -21.73
CA ALA A 339 -5.43 46.17 -22.66
C ALA A 339 -5.25 47.39 -23.53
N ASN A 340 -4.45 48.38 -23.09
CA ASN A 340 -4.18 49.67 -23.81
C ASN A 340 -2.81 49.66 -24.52
N GLY A 341 -2.25 48.47 -24.83
CA GLY A 341 -0.92 48.33 -25.40
C GLY A 341 -0.76 48.80 -26.81
N ASN A 342 0.11 49.77 -27.03
CA ASN A 342 0.87 49.89 -28.28
C ASN A 342 2.30 50.33 -27.98
N GLY A 343 3.25 49.41 -28.23
CA GLY A 343 4.58 49.59 -28.83
C GLY A 343 5.62 50.50 -28.18
N LYS A 344 6.67 49.95 -27.68
CA LYS A 344 8.10 49.99 -28.00
C LYS A 344 9.00 49.78 -26.76
N PRO A 345 10.15 49.13 -26.88
CA PRO A 345 10.99 48.81 -25.73
C PRO A 345 11.90 49.99 -25.35
N ALA A 346 12.00 50.29 -24.07
CA ALA A 346 13.02 51.16 -23.52
C ALA A 346 13.53 50.70 -22.16
N ALA A 347 14.84 50.35 -22.20
CA ALA A 347 15.87 50.60 -21.17
C ALA A 347 15.62 50.26 -19.71
N THR A 348 16.38 49.25 -19.28
CA THR A 348 17.00 49.05 -17.96
C THR A 348 16.91 50.22 -16.97
N VAL A 349 16.23 49.97 -15.86
CA VAL A 349 16.53 50.61 -14.57
C VAL A 349 16.77 49.48 -13.55
N ARG A 350 17.98 49.52 -12.96
CA ARG A 350 18.39 48.67 -11.84
C ARG A 350 17.63 49.12 -10.60
N THR A 351 16.90 48.21 -9.97
CA THR A 351 16.57 48.32 -8.55
C THR A 351 17.00 47.03 -7.86
N SER A 352 17.82 47.25 -6.84
CA SER A 352 18.42 46.30 -5.94
C SER A 352 17.37 45.61 -5.06
N ASP A 353 17.57 44.31 -4.95
CA ASP A 353 17.39 43.48 -3.75
C ASP A 353 16.14 43.63 -2.87
N ILE A 354 15.17 42.72 -3.07
CA ILE A 354 14.64 41.85 -2.01
C ILE A 354 14.07 40.58 -2.70
N ARG A 355 14.87 39.51 -2.75
CA ARG A 355 14.42 38.18 -3.12
C ARG A 355 13.92 37.48 -1.84
N PRO A 356 12.75 36.80 -1.85
CA PRO A 356 12.46 35.80 -0.84
C PRO A 356 13.44 34.64 -1.05
N GLN A 357 14.19 34.29 -0.01
CA GLN A 357 15.05 33.12 0.03
C GLN A 357 14.19 31.87 -0.17
N LYS A 358 14.15 31.36 -1.42
CA LYS A 358 13.90 29.94 -1.64
C LYS A 358 15.08 29.21 -1.03
N SER A 359 14.83 28.39 -0.04
CA SER A 359 15.80 27.44 0.49
C SER A 359 16.47 26.77 -0.71
N LYS A 360 17.79 26.91 -0.81
CA LYS A 360 18.59 26.20 -1.81
C LYS A 360 18.51 24.73 -1.41
N GLY A 361 17.57 23.98 -1.99
CA GLY A 361 17.55 22.52 -1.89
C GLY A 361 18.88 21.96 -2.39
N TYR A 362 19.31 20.86 -1.80
CA TYR A 362 20.47 20.10 -2.25
C TYR A 362 20.37 19.83 -3.75
N ARG A 363 21.47 20.04 -4.46
CA ARG A 363 21.64 19.71 -5.88
C ARG A 363 22.89 18.86 -6.02
N ALA A 364 22.73 17.71 -6.66
CA ALA A 364 23.87 16.86 -6.97
C ALA A 364 24.84 17.56 -7.95
N ASP A 365 26.12 17.24 -7.86
CA ASP A 365 27.13 17.75 -8.79
C ASP A 365 26.90 17.16 -10.18
N ARG A 366 26.29 17.96 -11.07
CA ARG A 366 25.96 17.55 -12.44
C ARG A 366 27.19 17.11 -13.25
N ASN A 367 28.35 17.68 -12.96
CA ASN A 367 29.56 17.30 -13.68
C ASN A 367 30.01 15.91 -13.32
N LYS A 368 29.93 15.54 -12.01
CA LYS A 368 30.23 14.18 -11.56
C LYS A 368 29.21 13.17 -12.10
N VAL A 369 27.93 13.52 -12.10
CA VAL A 369 26.87 12.64 -12.66
C VAL A 369 27.10 12.39 -14.16
N ASN A 370 27.40 13.43 -14.94
CA ASN A 370 27.67 13.28 -16.36
C ASN A 370 28.93 12.46 -16.64
N ALA A 371 30.02 12.66 -15.88
CA ALA A 371 31.22 11.85 -16.01
C ALA A 371 30.97 10.35 -15.78
N ILE A 372 30.15 10.00 -14.76
CA ILE A 372 29.76 8.61 -14.50
C ILE A 372 28.93 8.02 -15.64
N LEU A 373 28.05 8.83 -16.26
CA LEU A 373 27.26 8.41 -17.42
C LEU A 373 28.10 8.25 -18.68
N GLU A 374 29.08 9.13 -18.93
CA GLU A 374 30.00 9.02 -20.06
C GLU A 374 30.86 7.75 -19.94
N GLU A 375 31.43 7.48 -18.77
CA GLU A 375 32.21 6.27 -18.51
C GLU A 375 31.34 4.99 -18.61
N ALA A 376 30.06 5.05 -18.23
CA ALA A 376 29.11 3.95 -18.38
C ALA A 376 28.74 3.68 -19.87
N VAL A 377 28.81 4.69 -20.72
CA VAL A 377 28.61 4.56 -22.18
C VAL A 377 29.85 3.98 -22.85
N ASP A 378 31.06 4.32 -22.38
CA ASP A 378 32.31 3.79 -22.90
C ASP A 378 32.46 2.26 -22.62
N ASN A 379 31.95 1.80 -21.45
CA ASN A 379 31.98 0.38 -21.05
C ASN A 379 30.59 -0.16 -20.69
N PRO A 380 29.65 -0.29 -21.64
CA PRO A 380 28.24 -0.56 -21.34
C PRO A 380 27.99 -1.98 -20.76
N SER A 381 28.83 -2.97 -21.08
CA SER A 381 28.71 -4.33 -20.56
C SER A 381 29.05 -4.40 -19.07
N LEU A 382 30.11 -3.72 -18.66
CA LEU A 382 30.56 -3.66 -17.26
C LEU A 382 29.59 -2.81 -16.41
N ALA A 383 29.17 -1.67 -16.92
CA ALA A 383 28.21 -0.78 -16.24
C ALA A 383 26.87 -1.48 -15.98
N ARG A 384 26.34 -2.21 -16.97
CA ARG A 384 25.12 -3.02 -16.80
C ARG A 384 25.28 -4.15 -15.79
N SER A 385 26.41 -4.87 -15.85
CA SER A 385 26.70 -5.95 -14.90
C SER A 385 26.76 -5.42 -13.46
N ASN A 386 27.48 -4.33 -13.23
CA ASN A 386 27.63 -3.73 -11.90
C ASN A 386 26.32 -3.15 -11.37
N LEU A 387 25.53 -2.48 -12.23
CA LEU A 387 24.21 -1.99 -11.86
C LEU A 387 23.26 -3.13 -11.47
N THR A 388 23.23 -4.22 -12.26
CA THR A 388 22.39 -5.38 -11.97
C THR A 388 22.78 -6.07 -10.66
N LYS A 389 24.08 -6.25 -10.41
CA LYS A 389 24.57 -6.79 -9.13
C LYS A 389 24.14 -5.92 -7.95
N LEU A 390 24.25 -4.61 -8.08
CA LEU A 390 23.89 -3.67 -7.05
C LEU A 390 22.37 -3.66 -6.80
N GLN A 391 21.55 -3.69 -7.86
CA GLN A 391 20.10 -3.75 -7.76
C GLN A 391 19.62 -5.05 -7.09
N ASN A 392 20.21 -6.19 -7.43
CA ASN A 392 19.87 -7.48 -6.82
C ASN A 392 20.25 -7.54 -5.34
N ALA A 393 21.38 -6.96 -4.96
CA ALA A 393 21.84 -6.95 -3.57
C ALA A 393 21.22 -5.82 -2.74
N TRP A 394 20.52 -4.84 -3.37
CA TRP A 394 20.09 -3.62 -2.69
C TRP A 394 19.12 -3.87 -1.54
N GLY A 395 18.20 -4.83 -1.69
CA GLY A 395 17.28 -5.26 -0.63
C GLY A 395 18.01 -5.79 0.60
N GLU A 396 18.97 -6.69 0.41
CA GLU A 396 19.77 -7.27 1.49
C GLU A 396 20.67 -6.21 2.15
N ILE A 397 21.20 -5.28 1.37
CA ILE A 397 21.99 -4.16 1.88
C ILE A 397 21.15 -3.29 2.82
N ILE A 398 19.94 -2.90 2.41
CA ILE A 398 19.02 -2.11 3.25
C ILE A 398 18.63 -2.89 4.53
N GLU A 399 18.39 -4.19 4.41
CA GLU A 399 18.03 -5.03 5.57
C GLU A 399 19.18 -5.21 6.56
N SER A 400 20.42 -5.21 6.10
CA SER A 400 21.61 -5.31 6.95
C SER A 400 21.91 -4.05 7.74
N LEU A 401 21.32 -2.92 7.38
CA LEU A 401 21.48 -1.64 8.04
C LEU A 401 20.54 -1.51 9.25
N ALA A 402 20.99 -0.85 10.31
CA ALA A 402 20.21 -0.65 11.52
C ALA A 402 19.77 0.82 11.69
N GLY A 403 18.60 1.01 12.29
CA GLY A 403 18.14 2.31 12.80
C GLY A 403 18.01 3.41 11.74
N ALA A 404 18.67 4.54 11.99
CA ALA A 404 18.54 5.75 11.16
C ALA A 404 19.08 5.59 9.74
N ASP A 405 20.05 4.72 9.50
CA ASP A 405 20.64 4.49 8.19
C ASP A 405 19.73 3.66 7.30
N LYS A 406 19.03 2.69 7.85
CA LYS A 406 17.98 1.94 7.17
C LYS A 406 16.84 2.87 6.75
N ALA A 407 16.38 3.76 7.64
CA ALA A 407 15.31 4.72 7.34
C ALA A 407 15.72 5.74 6.29
N LEU A 408 16.98 6.16 6.27
CA LEU A 408 17.52 7.13 5.32
C LEU A 408 17.56 6.57 3.89
N LEU A 409 17.92 5.30 3.74
CA LEU A 409 18.06 4.62 2.45
C LEU A 409 16.80 3.87 2.00
N ALA A 410 15.83 3.70 2.88
CA ALA A 410 14.50 3.20 2.53
C ALA A 410 13.86 4.19 1.52
N GLY A 411 13.57 3.76 0.31
CA GLY A 411 13.09 4.64 -0.77
C GLY A 411 14.20 5.18 -1.68
N SER A 412 15.43 4.63 -1.58
CA SER A 412 16.48 4.84 -2.58
C SER A 412 16.61 3.64 -3.50
N GLN A 413 17.01 3.90 -4.75
CA GLN A 413 17.27 2.86 -5.75
C GLN A 413 18.53 3.15 -6.55
N PRO A 414 19.37 2.14 -6.83
CA PRO A 414 20.51 2.27 -7.72
C PRO A 414 20.03 2.48 -9.16
N VAL A 415 20.50 3.58 -9.82
CA VAL A 415 20.05 3.97 -11.15
C VAL A 415 21.17 3.99 -12.20
N ALA A 416 22.42 4.10 -11.78
CA ALA A 416 23.60 3.94 -12.62
C ALA A 416 24.78 3.46 -11.78
N ALA A 417 25.72 2.70 -12.38
CA ALA A 417 26.95 2.29 -11.74
C ALA A 417 28.05 2.13 -12.80
N ASN A 418 29.28 2.51 -12.45
CA ASN A 418 30.49 2.19 -13.19
C ASN A 418 31.42 1.34 -12.30
N GLU A 419 32.72 1.33 -12.55
CA GLU A 419 33.70 0.59 -11.77
C GLU A 419 33.96 1.18 -10.40
N SER A 420 33.88 2.51 -10.26
CA SER A 420 34.29 3.27 -9.09
C SER A 420 33.15 4.03 -8.40
N HIS A 421 32.02 4.26 -9.08
CA HIS A 421 30.91 5.06 -8.57
C HIS A 421 29.55 4.42 -8.80
N ALA A 422 28.59 4.70 -7.90
CA ALA A 422 27.20 4.34 -8.07
C ALA A 422 26.27 5.53 -7.75
N ILE A 423 25.25 5.74 -8.59
CA ILE A 423 24.27 6.79 -8.41
C ILE A 423 23.02 6.18 -7.77
N LEU A 424 22.62 6.74 -6.63
CA LEU A 424 21.39 6.39 -5.92
C LEU A 424 20.35 7.49 -6.11
N ALA A 425 19.19 7.15 -6.67
CA ALA A 425 18.06 8.05 -6.79
C ALA A 425 17.14 7.92 -5.56
N PHE A 426 16.75 9.06 -4.99
CA PHE A 426 15.90 9.16 -3.81
C PHE A 426 14.57 9.82 -4.16
N GLU A 427 13.47 9.36 -3.59
CA GLU A 427 12.16 10.01 -3.72
C GLU A 427 12.16 11.39 -3.03
N SER A 428 12.88 11.52 -1.91
CA SER A 428 13.00 12.75 -1.14
C SER A 428 14.36 13.43 -1.35
N ASN A 429 14.34 14.71 -1.74
CA ASN A 429 15.55 15.53 -1.82
C ASN A 429 16.26 15.70 -0.47
N PHE A 430 15.50 15.68 0.63
CA PHE A 430 16.04 15.72 1.99
C PHE A 430 16.89 14.47 2.30
N ASN A 431 16.43 13.28 1.93
CA ASN A 431 17.17 12.04 2.16
C ASN A 431 18.45 12.00 1.33
N ALA A 432 18.43 12.47 0.08
CA ALA A 432 19.63 12.61 -0.75
C ALA A 432 20.66 13.54 -0.10
N GLU A 433 20.22 14.70 0.41
CA GLU A 433 21.08 15.67 1.11
C GLU A 433 21.68 15.08 2.39
N GLN A 434 20.88 14.42 3.21
CA GLN A 434 21.34 13.79 4.48
C GLN A 434 22.32 12.65 4.20
N THR A 435 22.10 11.88 3.12
CA THR A 435 23.03 10.83 2.70
C THR A 435 24.40 11.38 2.37
N MET A 436 24.47 12.49 1.63
CA MET A 436 25.75 13.11 1.24
C MET A 436 26.47 13.86 2.38
N LYS A 437 25.73 14.27 3.43
CA LYS A 437 26.32 14.95 4.61
C LYS A 437 26.98 14.01 5.62
N ARG A 438 26.80 12.71 5.47
CA ARG A 438 27.38 11.72 6.40
C ARG A 438 28.74 11.27 5.91
N ASP A 439 29.81 11.78 6.53
CA ASP A 439 31.21 11.48 6.19
C ASP A 439 31.59 10.00 6.29
N ASN A 440 30.89 9.21 7.10
CA ASN A 440 31.17 7.79 7.32
C ASN A 440 30.42 6.84 6.35
N LEU A 441 29.52 7.35 5.51
CA LEU A 441 28.68 6.50 4.65
C LEU A 441 29.51 5.72 3.62
N ASN A 442 30.45 6.36 2.97
CA ASN A 442 31.30 5.71 1.96
C ASN A 442 32.18 4.60 2.55
N THR A 443 32.66 4.78 3.79
CA THR A 443 33.50 3.76 4.46
C THR A 443 32.63 2.57 4.96
N MET A 444 31.44 2.85 5.46
CA MET A 444 30.51 1.83 5.95
C MET A 444 29.89 1.05 4.77
N PHE A 445 29.49 1.76 3.70
CA PHE A 445 28.99 1.16 2.47
C PHE A 445 30.07 0.38 1.73
N GLY A 446 31.31 0.85 1.70
CA GLY A 446 32.42 0.16 1.05
C GLY A 446 32.56 -1.30 1.52
N ASN A 447 32.42 -1.53 2.82
CA ASN A 447 32.50 -2.89 3.39
C ASN A 447 31.25 -3.72 3.08
N ILE A 448 30.05 -3.13 3.17
CA ILE A 448 28.78 -3.84 2.93
C ILE A 448 28.61 -4.14 1.44
N LEU A 449 28.89 -3.17 0.56
CA LEU A 449 28.80 -3.32 -0.89
C LEU A 449 29.83 -4.32 -1.43
N SER A 450 31.06 -4.29 -0.89
CA SER A 450 32.10 -5.26 -1.26
C SER A 450 31.67 -6.70 -0.95
N ASN A 451 31.00 -6.92 0.17
CA ASN A 451 30.53 -8.26 0.58
C ASN A 451 29.28 -8.69 -0.22
N ALA A 452 28.35 -7.78 -0.50
CA ALA A 452 27.05 -8.12 -1.12
C ALA A 452 27.08 -8.05 -2.67
N ALA A 453 27.76 -7.05 -3.25
CA ALA A 453 27.79 -6.82 -4.70
C ALA A 453 29.12 -7.20 -5.35
N GLY A 454 30.16 -7.48 -4.56
CA GLY A 454 31.49 -7.87 -5.04
C GLY A 454 32.35 -6.71 -5.59
N PHE A 455 31.93 -5.47 -5.38
CA PHE A 455 32.69 -4.25 -5.68
C PHE A 455 32.26 -3.11 -4.72
N SER A 456 33.12 -2.09 -4.58
CA SER A 456 32.92 -1.02 -3.59
C SER A 456 32.91 0.36 -4.27
N PRO A 457 31.78 0.76 -4.88
CA PRO A 457 31.67 2.06 -5.52
C PRO A 457 31.46 3.19 -4.51
N GLU A 458 31.98 4.38 -4.84
CA GLU A 458 31.63 5.62 -4.14
C GLU A 458 30.19 6.02 -4.50
N ILE A 459 29.40 6.34 -3.48
CA ILE A 459 27.96 6.63 -3.66
C ILE A 459 27.75 8.12 -3.95
N LEU A 460 26.98 8.42 -4.99
CA LEU A 460 26.44 9.74 -5.27
C LEU A 460 24.92 9.72 -5.15
N ALA A 461 24.38 10.52 -4.23
CA ALA A 461 22.94 10.63 -4.01
C ALA A 461 22.34 11.76 -4.86
N ILE A 462 21.20 11.49 -5.50
CA ILE A 462 20.46 12.45 -6.33
C ILE A 462 18.96 12.30 -6.10
N SER A 463 18.16 13.37 -6.27
CA SER A 463 16.72 13.22 -6.28
C SER A 463 16.21 12.61 -7.59
N LEU A 464 15.12 11.85 -7.53
CA LEU A 464 14.52 11.18 -8.68
C LEU A 464 14.12 12.17 -9.79
N GLU A 465 13.66 13.36 -9.41
CA GLU A 465 13.32 14.44 -10.36
C GLU A 465 14.57 14.97 -11.10
N GLU A 466 15.65 15.16 -10.37
CA GLU A 466 16.91 15.66 -10.93
C GLU A 466 17.57 14.61 -11.83
N TRP A 467 17.53 13.34 -11.40
CA TRP A 467 17.99 12.21 -12.20
C TRP A 467 17.25 12.11 -13.53
N THR A 468 15.92 12.20 -13.53
CA THR A 468 15.10 12.11 -14.74
C THR A 468 15.45 13.23 -15.74
N LYS A 469 15.71 14.44 -15.24
CA LYS A 469 16.14 15.58 -16.08
C LYS A 469 17.53 15.37 -16.67
N ILE A 470 18.50 14.97 -15.84
CA ILE A 470 19.89 14.77 -16.32
C ILE A 470 19.94 13.62 -17.32
N ARG A 471 19.22 12.53 -17.08
CA ARG A 471 19.13 11.38 -18.01
C ARG A 471 18.52 11.79 -19.36
N ALA A 472 17.46 12.60 -19.35
CA ALA A 472 16.86 13.11 -20.58
C ALA A 472 17.81 14.02 -21.36
N ASP A 473 18.48 14.95 -20.66
CA ASP A 473 19.48 15.85 -21.25
C ASP A 473 20.66 15.06 -21.84
N PHE A 474 21.14 14.03 -21.14
CA PHE A 474 22.25 13.18 -21.58
C PHE A 474 21.87 12.35 -22.81
N SER A 475 20.68 11.73 -22.82
CA SER A 475 20.21 10.96 -23.97
C SER A 475 19.96 11.82 -25.22
N ALA A 476 19.53 13.06 -25.05
CA ALA A 476 19.36 14.00 -26.14
C ALA A 476 20.72 14.40 -26.76
N ARG A 477 21.75 14.63 -25.92
CA ARG A 477 23.13 14.92 -26.39
C ARG A 477 23.77 13.72 -27.09
N SER A 478 23.59 12.51 -26.55
CA SER A 478 24.13 11.28 -27.14
C SER A 478 23.49 10.95 -28.49
N ARG A 479 22.20 11.24 -28.68
CA ARG A 479 21.53 11.11 -30.00
C ARG A 479 22.03 12.12 -31.03
N ASN A 480 22.20 13.40 -30.63
CA ASN A 480 22.71 14.42 -31.51
C ASN A 480 24.17 14.16 -31.90
N GLY A 481 25.03 13.68 -30.96
CA GLY A 481 26.39 13.29 -31.24
C GLY A 481 26.54 12.06 -32.15
N LYS A 482 25.57 11.11 -32.09
CA LYS A 482 25.53 9.99 -33.03
C LYS A 482 25.06 10.40 -34.42
N ALA A 483 24.09 11.33 -34.53
CA ALA A 483 23.64 11.85 -35.80
C ALA A 483 24.77 12.62 -36.52
N GLU A 484 25.58 13.41 -35.78
CA GLU A 484 26.77 14.09 -36.35
C GLU A 484 27.91 13.11 -36.69
N ALA A 485 28.01 11.94 -36.04
CA ALA A 485 28.99 10.93 -36.35
C ALA A 485 28.57 10.07 -37.56
N GLU A 486 27.28 9.77 -37.68
CA GLU A 486 26.70 9.05 -38.83
C GLU A 486 26.75 9.93 -40.11
N GLU A 487 26.50 11.26 -40.02
CA GLU A 487 26.70 12.16 -41.17
C GLU A 487 28.18 12.26 -41.61
N LYS A 488 29.15 12.04 -40.70
CA LYS A 488 30.59 12.04 -41.06
C LYS A 488 31.05 10.66 -41.57
N GLU A 489 30.40 9.57 -41.24
CA GLU A 489 30.71 8.25 -41.79
C GLU A 489 30.06 8.02 -43.16
N GLU A 490 28.93 8.65 -43.48
CA GLU A 490 28.34 8.56 -44.84
C GLU A 490 29.16 9.32 -45.92
N GLU A 491 29.99 10.32 -45.56
CA GLU A 491 30.87 11.01 -46.50
C GLU A 491 32.12 10.20 -46.93
N SER A 492 32.37 9.01 -46.31
CA SER A 492 33.64 8.28 -46.58
C SER A 492 33.49 6.88 -47.18
N LEU A 493 32.31 6.49 -47.66
CA LEU A 493 32.04 5.12 -48.17
C LEU A 493 32.43 4.91 -49.64
N ILE A 494 32.94 5.90 -50.34
CA ILE A 494 33.47 5.77 -51.72
C ILE A 494 34.98 5.98 -51.70
N PRO A 495 35.81 4.99 -52.08
CA PRO A 495 37.26 5.18 -52.16
C PRO A 495 37.63 6.25 -53.19
N GLU A 496 38.61 7.11 -52.87
CA GLU A 496 39.15 8.14 -53.78
C GLU A 496 39.47 7.55 -55.17
N GLY A 497 38.79 8.06 -56.19
CA GLY A 497 38.98 7.66 -57.59
C GLY A 497 37.76 6.95 -58.26
N PHE A 498 36.65 6.74 -57.51
CA PHE A 498 35.43 6.11 -58.04
C PHE A 498 34.19 7.04 -58.04
N ASP A 499 34.35 8.33 -57.95
CA ASP A 499 33.27 9.36 -57.90
C ASP A 499 32.29 9.29 -59.07
N PHE A 500 32.69 8.72 -60.21
CA PHE A 500 31.85 8.57 -61.40
C PHE A 500 30.79 7.46 -61.27
N LEU A 501 30.78 6.66 -60.21
CA LEU A 501 29.85 5.57 -59.93
C LEU A 501 28.77 5.95 -58.91
N ALA A 502 28.83 7.10 -58.28
CA ALA A 502 27.92 7.54 -57.20
C ALA A 502 26.44 7.62 -57.65
N GLU A 503 26.16 7.83 -58.93
CA GLU A 503 24.79 7.89 -59.46
C GLU A 503 24.18 6.51 -59.86
N LYS A 504 24.92 5.42 -59.72
CA LYS A 504 24.52 4.10 -60.24
C LYS A 504 24.47 2.94 -59.20
N ILE A 505 24.73 3.21 -57.96
CA ILE A 505 24.74 2.19 -56.90
C ILE A 505 23.48 2.35 -56.01
N THR A 506 22.53 1.41 -56.16
CA THR A 506 21.42 1.27 -55.23
C THR A 506 21.77 0.17 -54.22
N ILE A 507 21.95 0.53 -52.98
CA ILE A 507 22.21 -0.45 -51.89
C ILE A 507 20.84 -1.06 -51.51
N GLN A 508 20.65 -2.38 -51.66
CA GLN A 508 19.58 -3.16 -51.07
C GLN A 508 20.05 -3.67 -49.70
N GLU A 509 19.37 -3.25 -48.67
CA GLU A 509 19.49 -3.88 -47.34
C GLU A 509 18.75 -5.20 -47.35
N ASP A 510 19.40 -6.27 -46.89
CA ASP A 510 18.81 -7.58 -46.58
C ASP A 510 18.29 -7.61 -45.14
#